data_e96bb16ca480f5cc67982cf511a11fc6
#
_entry.id   e96bb16ca480f5cc67982cf511a11fc6
#
_cell.length_a   1.000
_cell.length_b   1.000
_cell.length_c   1.000
_cell.angle_alpha   90.00
_cell.angle_beta   90.00
_cell.angle_gamma   90.00
#
_symmetry.space_group_name_H-M   'P 1'
#
loop_
_entity.id
_entity.type
_entity.pdbx_description
1 polymer ?
#
loop_
_entity_poly.entity_id
_entity_poly.type
_entity_poly.pdbx_seq_one_letter_code
_entity_poly.pdbx_strand_id
1 'polypeptide(L)'
;MAPKKKSTKTVSRGAPKTRNSGTMTESAFWSFIRSALRQKSRWWKPITECKMKARRAYKGPLKRQKFEYQCNNCKNWFPEKKINVDHIVGAGSLNCAADLPGFVERLFCEQDNLQVLCTECHDKKTKLEKEK
;
A
#
# COMPACT_ATOMS: atom_id res chain seq x y z
N MET A 1 19.59 9.76 36.48
CA MET A 1 19.19 9.63 35.68
C MET A 1 19.11 9.91 34.64
N ALA A 2 19.03 10.28 34.62
CA ALA A 2 18.84 10.54 33.67
C ALA A 2 18.55 10.88 32.83
N PRO A 3 18.54 11.08 32.35
CA PRO A 3 18.15 11.43 31.42
C PRO A 3 17.87 11.48 30.48
N LYS A 4 17.65 11.47 30.51
CA LYS A 4 17.41 11.40 29.75
C LYS A 4 17.11 11.42 28.79
N LYS A 5 17.11 11.59 28.75
CA LYS A 5 16.85 11.57 27.90
C LYS A 5 16.37 11.31 27.08
N LYS A 6 16.50 11.14 27.13
CA LYS A 6 15.71 10.71 26.31
C LYS A 6 14.59 11.37 25.99
N SER A 7 14.47 12.08 26.37
CA SER A 7 13.39 12.99 26.35
C SER A 7 12.89 13.35 24.98
N THR A 8 13.67 13.22 23.99
CA THR A 8 13.23 13.49 22.63
C THR A 8 12.07 12.62 22.20
N LYS A 9 11.91 11.51 22.85
CA LYS A 9 10.81 10.60 22.59
C LYS A 9 9.59 10.90 23.41
N THR A 10 9.60 12.02 24.07
CA THR A 10 8.56 12.36 25.01
C THR A 10 7.18 12.51 24.39
N VAL A 11 7.10 12.89 23.11
CA VAL A 11 5.81 13.00 22.45
C VAL A 11 5.05 11.69 22.52
N SER A 12 5.71 10.58 22.18
CA SER A 12 5.10 9.26 22.28
C SER A 12 4.81 8.87 23.71
N ARG A 13 5.73 9.21 24.64
CA ARG A 13 5.55 8.85 26.02
C ARG A 13 4.40 9.58 26.71
N GLY A 14 4.11 10.79 26.23
CA GLY A 14 3.03 11.56 26.80
C GLY A 14 1.66 11.07 26.43
N ALA A 15 1.54 10.27 25.39
CA ALA A 15 0.24 9.80 24.92
C ALA A 15 -0.27 8.66 25.80
N PRO A 16 -1.53 8.73 26.23
CA PRO A 16 -2.09 7.65 27.04
C PRO A 16 -2.33 6.40 26.19
N LYS A 17 -2.21 5.25 26.81
CA LYS A 17 -2.48 3.96 26.19
C LYS A 17 -3.90 3.55 26.55
N THR A 18 -4.83 3.83 25.65
CA THR A 18 -6.26 3.66 25.91
C THR A 18 -6.90 2.51 25.14
N ARG A 19 -6.13 1.85 24.28
CA ARG A 19 -6.65 0.78 23.44
C ARG A 19 -5.99 -0.54 23.79
N ASN A 20 -6.66 -1.63 23.43
CA ASN A 20 -6.13 -2.98 23.54
C ASN A 20 -5.66 -3.28 24.95
N SER A 21 -6.58 -3.13 25.92
CA SER A 21 -6.31 -3.37 27.35
C SER A 21 -5.17 -2.52 27.88
N GLY A 22 -5.07 -1.27 27.43
CA GLY A 22 -4.05 -0.36 27.94
C GLY A 22 -2.65 -0.58 27.39
N THR A 23 -2.55 -1.26 26.23
CA THR A 23 -1.24 -1.53 25.64
C THR A 23 -0.94 -0.68 24.43
N MET A 24 -1.92 0.03 23.89
CA MET A 24 -1.76 0.83 22.66
C MET A 24 -2.23 2.25 22.86
N THR A 25 -1.46 3.18 22.30
CA THR A 25 -1.91 4.56 22.15
C THR A 25 -2.96 4.61 21.03
N GLU A 26 -3.65 5.73 20.93
CA GLU A 26 -4.61 5.93 19.84
C GLU A 26 -3.90 5.83 18.49
N SER A 27 -2.73 6.44 18.36
CA SER A 27 -1.94 6.38 17.13
C SER A 27 -1.54 4.95 16.75
N ALA A 28 -1.07 4.18 17.74
CA ALA A 28 -0.67 2.78 17.50
C ALA A 28 -1.88 1.94 17.08
N PHE A 29 -3.04 2.22 17.68
CA PHE A 29 -4.27 1.49 17.33
C PHE A 29 -4.65 1.71 15.86
N TRP A 30 -4.66 2.95 15.39
CA TRP A 30 -5.04 3.21 13.99
C TRP A 30 -3.99 2.69 13.01
N SER A 31 -2.72 2.69 13.41
CA SER A 31 -1.67 2.05 12.62
C SER A 31 -1.89 0.54 12.51
N PHE A 32 -2.31 -0.09 13.61
CA PHE A 32 -2.64 -1.52 13.63
C PHE A 32 -3.82 -1.83 12.68
N ILE A 33 -4.88 -1.02 12.75
CA ILE A 33 -6.05 -1.19 11.89
C ILE A 33 -5.66 -1.00 10.42
N ARG A 34 -4.87 0.04 10.13
CA ARG A 34 -4.40 0.30 8.77
C ARG A 34 -3.62 -0.90 8.23
N SER A 35 -2.72 -1.44 9.03
CA SER A 35 -1.92 -2.59 8.65
C SER A 35 -2.79 -3.80 8.34
N ALA A 36 -3.79 -4.07 9.19
CA ALA A 36 -4.69 -5.21 8.99
C ALA A 36 -5.47 -5.07 7.68
N LEU A 37 -5.99 -3.87 7.40
CA LEU A 37 -6.73 -3.63 6.17
C LEU A 37 -5.85 -3.76 4.94
N ARG A 38 -4.63 -3.23 4.99
CA ARG A 38 -3.70 -3.32 3.88
C ARG A 38 -3.28 -4.76 3.61
N GLN A 39 -3.07 -5.56 4.65
CA GLN A 39 -2.75 -6.97 4.47
C GLN A 39 -3.91 -7.70 3.81
N LYS A 40 -5.13 -7.45 4.27
CA LYS A 40 -6.30 -8.12 3.72
C LYS A 40 -6.58 -7.68 2.29
N SER A 41 -6.25 -6.45 1.94
CA SER A 41 -6.49 -5.92 0.60
C SER A 41 -5.71 -6.66 -0.49
N ARG A 42 -4.68 -7.41 -0.11
CA ARG A 42 -3.91 -8.19 -1.09
C ARG A 42 -4.76 -9.24 -1.79
N TRP A 43 -5.85 -9.66 -1.18
CA TRP A 43 -6.77 -10.64 -1.77
C TRP A 43 -8.00 -10.01 -2.40
N TRP A 44 -8.02 -8.68 -2.49
CA TRP A 44 -9.13 -7.96 -3.11
C TRP A 44 -9.21 -8.32 -4.59
N LYS A 45 -10.35 -8.84 -5.02
CA LYS A 45 -10.51 -9.40 -6.36
C LYS A 45 -10.19 -8.42 -7.49
N PRO A 46 -10.61 -7.15 -7.44
CA PRO A 46 -10.25 -6.21 -8.51
C PRO A 46 -8.75 -6.07 -8.73
N ILE A 47 -7.93 -6.27 -7.70
CA ILE A 47 -6.47 -6.24 -7.86
C ILE A 47 -6.02 -7.39 -8.76
N THR A 48 -6.50 -8.60 -8.49
CA THR A 48 -6.18 -9.76 -9.32
C THR A 48 -6.67 -9.57 -10.74
N GLU A 49 -7.88 -9.06 -10.90
CA GLU A 49 -8.45 -8.81 -12.21
C GLU A 49 -7.66 -7.75 -12.99
N CYS A 50 -7.17 -6.73 -12.30
CA CYS A 50 -6.33 -5.70 -12.92
C CYS A 50 -5.05 -6.31 -13.50
N LYS A 51 -4.41 -7.19 -12.73
CA LYS A 51 -3.22 -7.90 -13.21
C LYS A 51 -3.55 -8.77 -14.40
N MET A 52 -4.64 -9.51 -14.36
CA MET A 52 -5.01 -10.41 -15.44
C MET A 52 -5.30 -9.67 -16.74
N LYS A 53 -5.87 -8.47 -16.65
CA LYS A 53 -6.13 -7.67 -17.83
C LYS A 53 -4.86 -7.11 -18.46
N ALA A 54 -3.82 -6.92 -17.66
CA ALA A 54 -2.57 -6.34 -18.13
C ALA A 54 -1.61 -7.37 -18.71
N ARG A 55 -1.93 -8.65 -18.63
CA ARG A 55 -0.99 -9.71 -19.00
C ARG A 55 -1.23 -10.22 -20.41
N ARG A 56 -0.19 -10.83 -20.96
CA ARG A 56 -0.28 -11.62 -22.20
C ARG A 56 0.64 -12.82 -22.04
N ALA A 57 0.49 -13.80 -22.92
CA ALA A 57 1.35 -14.98 -22.91
C ALA A 57 2.80 -14.56 -23.19
N TYR A 58 3.70 -15.05 -22.36
CA TYR A 58 5.12 -14.83 -22.55
C TYR A 58 5.67 -15.91 -23.49
N LYS A 59 6.38 -15.49 -24.53
CA LYS A 59 6.94 -16.42 -25.51
C LYS A 59 8.46 -16.35 -25.59
N GLY A 60 9.08 -15.82 -24.55
CA GLY A 60 10.53 -15.71 -24.49
C GLY A 60 11.20 -17.01 -24.02
N PRO A 61 12.51 -16.94 -23.79
CA PRO A 61 13.31 -18.15 -23.53
C PRO A 61 13.18 -18.74 -22.13
N LEU A 62 12.64 -17.99 -21.17
CA LEU A 62 12.55 -18.48 -19.78
C LEU A 62 11.37 -19.41 -19.62
N LYS A 63 11.63 -20.69 -19.44
CA LYS A 63 10.58 -21.72 -19.41
C LYS A 63 9.60 -21.60 -18.26
N ARG A 64 10.03 -21.04 -17.15
CA ARG A 64 9.16 -20.90 -15.97
C ARG A 64 8.18 -19.74 -16.08
N GLN A 65 8.48 -18.77 -16.92
CA GLN A 65 7.63 -17.62 -17.08
C GLN A 65 6.54 -17.92 -18.10
N LYS A 66 5.28 -17.81 -17.68
CA LYS A 66 4.14 -18.09 -18.56
C LYS A 66 3.50 -16.82 -19.09
N PHE A 67 3.59 -15.73 -18.36
CA PHE A 67 2.93 -14.48 -18.70
C PHE A 67 3.87 -13.30 -18.50
N GLU A 68 3.58 -12.23 -19.18
CA GLU A 68 4.23 -10.94 -18.94
C GLU A 68 3.16 -9.87 -18.82
N TYR A 69 3.47 -8.81 -18.11
CA TYR A 69 2.51 -7.79 -17.70
C TYR A 69 2.97 -6.42 -18.19
N GLN A 70 2.03 -5.64 -18.73
CA GLN A 70 2.35 -4.34 -19.28
C GLN A 70 2.23 -3.26 -18.20
N CYS A 71 3.27 -2.43 -18.07
CA CYS A 71 3.22 -1.25 -17.21
C CYS A 71 2.32 -0.21 -17.86
N ASN A 72 1.39 0.35 -17.10
CA ASN A 72 0.46 1.34 -17.64
C ASN A 72 1.14 2.66 -17.96
N ASN A 73 2.29 2.93 -17.36
CA ASN A 73 3.01 4.19 -17.58
C ASN A 73 4.01 4.10 -18.73
N CYS A 74 4.97 3.19 -18.65
CA CYS A 74 6.02 3.10 -19.67
C CYS A 74 5.69 2.16 -20.82
N LYS A 75 4.62 1.37 -20.66
CA LYS A 75 4.11 0.45 -21.68
C LYS A 75 5.05 -0.72 -22.02
N ASN A 76 6.12 -0.90 -21.26
CA ASN A 76 7.00 -2.05 -21.41
C ASN A 76 6.40 -3.27 -20.72
N TRP A 77 6.91 -4.45 -21.04
CA TRP A 77 6.42 -5.72 -20.51
C TRP A 77 7.38 -6.31 -19.52
N PHE A 78 6.87 -6.87 -18.44
CA PHE A 78 7.66 -7.35 -17.32
C PHE A 78 7.11 -8.66 -16.77
N PRO A 79 7.96 -9.49 -16.11
CA PRO A 79 7.46 -10.63 -15.35
C PRO A 79 6.69 -10.17 -14.12
N GLU A 80 5.89 -11.06 -13.56
CA GLU A 80 5.01 -10.70 -12.45
C GLU A 80 5.75 -10.09 -11.26
N LYS A 81 6.93 -10.58 -10.94
CA LYS A 81 7.69 -10.08 -9.79
C LYS A 81 8.23 -8.66 -9.98
N LYS A 82 8.19 -8.14 -11.19
CA LYS A 82 8.67 -6.80 -11.49
C LYS A 82 7.55 -5.77 -11.64
N ILE A 83 6.31 -6.16 -11.35
CA ILE A 83 5.18 -5.24 -11.44
C ILE A 83 4.44 -5.18 -10.12
N ASN A 84 3.70 -4.09 -9.95
CA ASN A 84 2.84 -3.89 -8.79
C ASN A 84 1.50 -3.34 -9.26
N VAL A 85 0.43 -3.72 -8.56
CA VAL A 85 -0.86 -3.09 -8.79
C VAL A 85 -0.92 -1.86 -7.91
N ASP A 86 -1.11 -0.72 -8.51
CA ASP A 86 -1.05 0.58 -7.85
C ASP A 86 -2.44 1.21 -7.80
N HIS A 87 -2.74 1.88 -6.69
CA HIS A 87 -3.96 2.67 -6.59
C HIS A 87 -3.69 4.02 -7.23
N ILE A 88 -4.45 4.36 -8.28
CA ILE A 88 -4.26 5.63 -8.99
C ILE A 88 -4.44 6.78 -8.00
N VAL A 89 -5.52 6.74 -7.23
CA VAL A 89 -5.68 7.62 -6.07
C VAL A 89 -5.35 6.78 -4.84
N GLY A 90 -4.30 7.12 -4.14
CA GLY A 90 -3.85 6.36 -2.98
C GLY A 90 -4.87 6.34 -1.86
N ALA A 91 -4.77 5.35 -0.98
CA ALA A 91 -5.70 5.17 0.13
C ALA A 91 -5.62 6.31 1.16
N GLY A 92 -4.47 6.98 1.22
CA GLY A 92 -4.29 8.08 2.16
C GLY A 92 -3.92 7.60 3.55
N SER A 93 -4.13 8.45 4.53
CA SER A 93 -3.79 8.15 5.91
C SER A 93 -5.01 7.64 6.68
N LEU A 94 -4.74 6.92 7.75
CA LEU A 94 -5.77 6.45 8.67
C LEU A 94 -5.28 6.75 10.08
N ASN A 95 -5.70 7.88 10.63
CA ASN A 95 -5.24 8.36 11.93
C ASN A 95 -6.35 8.40 12.98
N CYS A 96 -7.59 8.32 12.56
CA CYS A 96 -8.75 8.39 13.46
C CYS A 96 -9.95 7.74 12.79
N ALA A 97 -11.01 7.57 13.56
CA ALA A 97 -12.23 6.95 13.06
C ALA A 97 -12.83 7.69 11.88
N ALA A 98 -12.71 9.02 11.86
CA ALA A 98 -13.28 9.83 10.78
C ALA A 98 -12.62 9.53 9.42
N ASP A 99 -11.37 9.08 9.43
CA ASP A 99 -10.65 8.74 8.19
C ASP A 99 -11.09 7.39 7.62
N LEU A 100 -11.72 6.55 8.44
CA LEU A 100 -11.95 5.15 8.09
C LEU A 100 -12.80 4.95 6.84
N PRO A 101 -13.97 5.60 6.70
CA PRO A 101 -14.79 5.34 5.51
C PRO A 101 -14.07 5.67 4.21
N GLY A 102 -13.40 6.82 4.14
CA GLY A 102 -12.67 7.21 2.94
C GLY A 102 -11.50 6.28 2.66
N PHE A 103 -10.77 5.91 3.70
CA PHE A 103 -9.65 4.99 3.56
C PHE A 103 -10.10 3.64 2.99
N VAL A 104 -11.19 3.09 3.54
CA VAL A 104 -11.74 1.80 3.07
C VAL A 104 -12.18 1.90 1.61
N GLU A 105 -12.87 2.96 1.25
CA GLU A 105 -13.34 3.12 -0.13
C GLU A 105 -12.19 3.25 -1.13
N ARG A 106 -11.11 3.92 -0.75
CA ARG A 106 -9.97 4.08 -1.63
C ARG A 106 -9.10 2.83 -1.70
N LEU A 107 -9.00 2.10 -0.59
CA LEU A 107 -8.18 0.88 -0.53
C LEU A 107 -8.87 -0.29 -1.23
N PHE A 108 -10.15 -0.50 -0.93
CA PHE A 108 -10.96 -1.57 -1.53
C PHE A 108 -11.78 -0.99 -2.68
N CYS A 109 -11.08 -0.50 -3.68
CA CYS A 109 -11.69 0.17 -4.82
C CYS A 109 -11.94 -0.80 -5.98
N GLU A 110 -12.63 -0.33 -6.99
CA GLU A 110 -12.84 -1.09 -8.21
C GLU A 110 -11.69 -0.84 -9.20
N GLN A 111 -11.73 -1.52 -10.33
CA GLN A 111 -10.63 -1.50 -11.28
C GLN A 111 -10.32 -0.12 -11.87
N ASP A 112 -11.29 0.77 -11.89
CA ASP A 112 -11.09 2.11 -12.44
C ASP A 112 -10.07 2.94 -11.64
N ASN A 113 -9.78 2.54 -10.40
CA ASN A 113 -8.77 3.20 -9.58
C ASN A 113 -7.50 2.35 -9.43
N LEU A 114 -7.34 1.33 -10.26
CA LEU A 114 -6.18 0.43 -10.19
C LEU A 114 -5.44 0.44 -11.51
N GLN A 115 -4.12 0.27 -11.43
CA GLN A 115 -3.28 0.17 -12.61
C GLN A 115 -2.07 -0.70 -12.30
N VAL A 116 -1.51 -1.32 -13.33
CA VAL A 116 -0.26 -2.08 -13.19
C VAL A 116 0.90 -1.16 -13.53
N LEU A 117 1.87 -1.08 -12.64
CA LEU A 117 3.09 -0.33 -12.87
C LEU A 117 4.29 -1.24 -12.64
N CYS A 118 5.34 -1.06 -13.43
CA CYS A 118 6.59 -1.74 -13.13
C CYS A 118 7.19 -1.13 -11.87
N THR A 119 8.11 -1.86 -11.25
CA THR A 119 8.73 -1.43 -9.99
C THR A 119 9.30 -0.01 -10.10
N GLU A 120 9.98 0.27 -11.20
CA GLU A 120 10.62 1.56 -11.41
C GLU A 120 9.60 2.70 -11.51
N CYS A 121 8.53 2.51 -12.30
CA CYS A 121 7.50 3.54 -12.43
C CYS A 121 6.73 3.73 -11.12
N HIS A 122 6.49 2.64 -10.40
CA HIS A 122 5.84 2.70 -9.10
C HIS A 122 6.67 3.51 -8.11
N ASP A 123 7.99 3.29 -8.09
CA ASP A 123 8.88 4.03 -7.21
C ASP A 123 8.90 5.52 -7.54
N LYS A 124 8.89 5.85 -8.82
CA LYS A 124 8.84 7.26 -9.23
C LYS A 124 7.55 7.94 -8.78
N LYS A 125 6.43 7.24 -8.92
CA LYS A 125 5.15 7.78 -8.48
C LYS A 125 5.14 8.01 -6.97
N THR A 126 5.65 7.05 -6.21
CA THR A 126 5.72 7.16 -4.76
C THR A 126 6.56 8.36 -4.33
N LYS A 127 7.68 8.59 -4.99
CA LYS A 127 8.53 9.75 -4.69
C LYS A 127 7.81 11.06 -4.96
N LEU A 128 7.11 11.14 -6.08
CA LEU A 128 6.36 12.36 -6.41
C LEU A 128 5.27 12.64 -5.39
N GLU A 129 4.60 11.61 -4.91
CA GLU A 129 3.56 11.77 -3.90
C GLU A 129 4.12 12.25 -2.57
N LYS A 130 5.32 11.79 -2.22
CA LYS A 130 5.96 12.23 -0.98
C LYS A 130 6.45 13.67 -1.02
N GLU A 131 6.76 14.16 -2.21
CA GLU A 131 7.24 15.53 -2.37
C GLU A 131 6.13 16.57 -2.28
N LYS A 132 4.89 16.14 -2.33
CA LYS A 132 3.75 17.03 -2.15
C LYS A 132 3.40 17.13 -0.67
#